data_013eba1f2e150f741093c2011f8dde66
#
_entry.id   013eba1f2e150f741093c2011f8dde66
#
_cell.length_a   1.000
_cell.length_b   1.000
_cell.length_c   1.000
_cell.angle_alpha   90.00
_cell.angle_beta   90.00
_cell.angle_gamma   90.00
#
_symmetry.space_group_name_H-M   'P 1'
#
loop_
_entity.id
_entity.type
_entity.pdbx_description
1 polymer ?
#
loop_
_entity_poly.entity_id
_entity_poly.type
_entity_poly.pdbx_seq_one_letter_code
_entity_poly.pdbx_strand_id
1 'polypeptide(L)'
;MTTALYRRYRPDTFQQVIGQEHVTEPLMAALRANRVNHAYLFSGPRGCGKTTSARILARCLNCEQGPTDTPCGVCPSCVDLATGGSGSLDVVEIDAASHNSVEDARELRERASFAPARDTYKIFILDEAHMVTNQGFNALLKLVEEPPPHVKFIFATTEPEKVIGTIRSRTHHYPFRLVPPPVLEDYLRQ
;
A
#
# COMPACT_ATOMS: atom_id res chain seq x y z
N MET A 1 -24.04 12.18 -10.05
CA MET A 1 -23.00 12.78 -9.17
C MET A 1 -21.68 12.85 -9.91
N THR A 2 -21.10 14.04 -10.00
CA THR A 2 -19.78 14.22 -10.64
C THR A 2 -18.70 13.69 -9.70
N THR A 3 -18.03 12.64 -10.10
CA THR A 3 -16.87 12.12 -9.36
C THR A 3 -15.75 13.16 -9.40
N ALA A 4 -15.14 13.45 -8.25
CA ALA A 4 -14.03 14.40 -8.17
C ALA A 4 -12.89 13.98 -9.12
N LEU A 5 -12.27 14.96 -9.78
CA LEU A 5 -11.25 14.69 -10.81
C LEU A 5 -10.11 13.81 -10.30
N TYR A 6 -9.63 14.05 -9.08
CA TYR A 6 -8.54 13.25 -8.50
C TYR A 6 -8.91 11.77 -8.31
N ARG A 7 -10.19 11.44 -8.17
CA ARG A 7 -10.66 10.04 -8.11
C ARG A 7 -10.78 9.45 -9.51
N ARG A 8 -11.28 10.25 -10.45
CA ARG A 8 -11.50 9.82 -11.84
C ARG A 8 -10.19 9.45 -12.54
N TYR A 9 -9.14 10.21 -12.28
CA TYR A 9 -7.83 10.04 -12.93
C TYR A 9 -6.79 9.33 -12.04
N ARG A 10 -7.24 8.65 -10.99
CA ARG A 10 -6.32 7.87 -10.14
C ARG A 10 -5.77 6.69 -10.93
N PRO A 11 -4.44 6.48 -10.93
CA PRO A 11 -3.83 5.32 -11.60
C PRO A 11 -4.33 3.99 -11.05
N ASP A 12 -4.47 3.00 -11.93
CA ASP A 12 -4.79 1.60 -11.60
C ASP A 12 -3.59 0.66 -11.73
N THR A 13 -2.51 1.13 -12.36
CA THR A 13 -1.27 0.36 -12.58
C THR A 13 -0.06 1.23 -12.30
N PHE A 14 1.09 0.60 -12.01
CA PHE A 14 2.34 1.34 -11.82
C PHE A 14 2.80 2.07 -13.08
N GLN A 15 2.48 1.55 -14.26
CA GLN A 15 2.78 2.19 -15.54
C GLN A 15 2.09 3.53 -15.71
N GLN A 16 0.95 3.73 -15.04
CA GLN A 16 0.17 4.98 -15.08
C GLN A 16 0.61 6.00 -14.02
N VAL A 17 1.43 5.60 -13.05
CA VAL A 17 1.96 6.51 -12.02
C VAL A 17 3.06 7.37 -12.63
N ILE A 18 2.93 8.69 -12.48
CA ILE A 18 3.89 9.65 -13.05
C ILE A 18 4.84 10.22 -11.99
N GLY A 19 6.07 10.50 -12.41
CA GLY A 19 7.05 11.23 -11.59
C GLY A 19 7.65 10.43 -10.44
N GLN A 20 7.40 9.11 -10.36
CA GLN A 20 7.87 8.23 -9.27
C GLN A 20 8.65 7.03 -9.80
N GLU A 21 9.32 7.16 -10.94
CA GLU A 21 10.02 6.05 -11.61
C GLU A 21 11.08 5.42 -10.71
N HIS A 22 11.75 6.21 -9.87
CA HIS A 22 12.72 5.74 -8.88
C HIS A 22 12.12 4.79 -7.83
N VAL A 23 10.79 4.78 -7.67
CA VAL A 23 10.03 3.87 -6.81
C VAL A 23 9.38 2.77 -7.64
N THR A 24 8.67 3.14 -8.71
CA THR A 24 7.85 2.19 -9.47
C THR A 24 8.67 1.18 -10.24
N GLU A 25 9.80 1.58 -10.84
CA GLU A 25 10.66 0.66 -11.59
C GLU A 25 11.29 -0.44 -10.73
N PRO A 26 11.94 -0.13 -9.58
CA PRO A 26 12.45 -1.19 -8.70
C PRO A 26 11.34 -2.09 -8.15
N LEU A 27 10.19 -1.53 -7.85
CA LEU A 27 9.05 -2.28 -7.31
C LEU A 27 8.49 -3.23 -8.35
N MET A 28 8.32 -2.79 -9.60
CA MET A 28 7.90 -3.64 -10.71
C MET A 28 8.93 -4.74 -10.99
N ALA A 29 10.21 -4.42 -10.96
CA ALA A 29 11.28 -5.41 -11.16
C ALA A 29 11.25 -6.50 -10.09
N ALA A 30 11.03 -6.13 -8.82
CA ALA A 30 10.88 -7.08 -7.73
C ALA A 30 9.66 -7.99 -7.92
N LEU A 31 8.54 -7.44 -8.36
CA LEU A 31 7.32 -8.19 -8.65
C LEU A 31 7.54 -9.20 -9.79
N ARG A 32 8.20 -8.79 -10.88
CA ARG A 32 8.54 -9.70 -11.99
C ARG A 32 9.45 -10.84 -11.54
N ALA A 33 10.37 -10.58 -10.61
CA ALA A 33 11.28 -11.57 -10.05
C ALA A 33 10.67 -12.41 -8.92
N ASN A 34 9.38 -12.22 -8.62
CA ASN A 34 8.67 -12.85 -7.50
C ASN A 34 9.35 -12.61 -6.14
N ARG A 35 9.98 -11.45 -5.97
CA ARG A 35 10.58 -11.00 -4.71
C ARG A 35 9.60 -10.13 -3.96
N VAL A 36 8.78 -10.76 -3.13
CA VAL A 36 7.74 -10.11 -2.34
C VAL A 36 8.19 -9.97 -0.90
N ASN A 37 8.21 -8.74 -0.40
CA ASN A 37 8.51 -8.47 1.00
C ASN A 37 7.24 -8.59 1.85
N HIS A 38 7.42 -8.85 3.15
CA HIS A 38 6.30 -8.93 4.09
C HIS A 38 5.82 -7.56 4.56
N ALA A 39 6.66 -6.52 4.49
CA ALA A 39 6.31 -5.16 4.89
C ALA A 39 7.01 -4.13 4.02
N TYR A 40 6.24 -3.11 3.60
CA TYR A 40 6.69 -1.98 2.78
C TYR A 40 6.43 -0.69 3.52
N LEU A 41 7.32 0.29 3.37
CA LEU A 41 7.14 1.65 3.89
C LEU A 41 7.21 2.65 2.74
N PHE A 42 6.10 3.30 2.45
CA PHE A 42 6.01 4.37 1.46
C PHE A 42 6.01 5.71 2.19
N SER A 43 7.04 6.52 1.97
CA SER A 43 7.17 7.83 2.57
C SER A 43 7.17 8.93 1.52
N GLY A 44 6.90 10.15 1.93
CA GLY A 44 6.96 11.31 1.07
C GLY A 44 5.83 12.30 1.31
N PRO A 45 5.87 13.47 0.63
CA PRO A 45 4.88 14.52 0.79
C PRO A 45 3.46 14.07 0.44
N ARG A 46 2.47 14.83 0.88
CA ARG A 46 1.08 14.61 0.49
C ARG A 46 0.90 14.78 -1.01
N GLY A 47 0.01 14.00 -1.59
CA GLY A 47 -0.35 14.11 -3.01
C GLY A 47 0.67 13.54 -3.99
N CYS A 48 1.66 12.78 -3.53
CA CYS A 48 2.66 12.16 -4.42
C CYS A 48 2.37 10.68 -4.77
N GLY A 49 1.18 10.17 -4.43
CA GLY A 49 0.71 8.86 -4.88
C GLY A 49 1.01 7.68 -3.96
N LYS A 50 1.37 7.91 -2.69
CA LYS A 50 1.67 6.82 -1.73
C LYS A 50 0.52 5.84 -1.54
N THR A 51 -0.66 6.35 -1.18
CA THR A 51 -1.84 5.50 -0.93
C THR A 51 -2.32 4.84 -2.21
N THR A 52 -2.30 5.56 -3.32
CA THR A 52 -2.61 5.01 -4.64
C THR A 52 -1.66 3.86 -4.99
N SER A 53 -0.36 4.06 -4.80
CA SER A 53 0.65 3.03 -5.06
C SER A 53 0.51 1.82 -4.13
N ALA A 54 0.09 2.03 -2.88
CA ALA A 54 -0.21 0.93 -1.96
C ALA A 54 -1.36 0.05 -2.47
N ARG A 55 -2.42 0.66 -2.99
CA ARG A 55 -3.55 -0.08 -3.60
C ARG A 55 -3.14 -0.80 -4.87
N ILE A 56 -2.31 -0.19 -5.70
CA ILE A 56 -1.77 -0.83 -6.91
C ILE A 56 -0.90 -2.04 -6.52
N LEU A 57 -0.05 -1.89 -5.52
CA LEU A 57 0.77 -3.00 -5.03
C LEU A 57 -0.10 -4.15 -4.52
N ALA A 58 -1.14 -3.87 -3.75
CA ALA A 58 -2.08 -4.88 -3.29
C ALA A 58 -2.74 -5.62 -4.46
N ARG A 59 -3.12 -4.89 -5.50
CA ARG A 59 -3.68 -5.45 -6.74
C ARG A 59 -2.68 -6.36 -7.46
N CYS A 60 -1.43 -5.93 -7.55
CA CYS A 60 -0.34 -6.74 -8.15
C CYS A 60 -0.07 -8.02 -7.37
N LEU A 61 -0.14 -7.96 -6.04
CA LEU A 61 0.09 -9.11 -5.16
C LEU A 61 -1.06 -10.12 -5.21
N ASN A 62 -2.30 -9.66 -5.30
CA ASN A 62 -3.50 -10.48 -5.21
C ASN A 62 -4.15 -10.83 -6.56
N CYS A 63 -3.62 -10.34 -7.67
CA CYS A 63 -4.06 -10.80 -8.99
C CYS A 63 -3.93 -12.33 -9.09
N GLU A 64 -4.88 -12.99 -9.75
CA GLU A 64 -4.83 -14.45 -9.97
C GLU A 64 -3.55 -14.90 -10.65
N GLN A 65 -2.95 -14.06 -11.48
CA GLN A 65 -1.68 -14.30 -12.17
C GLN A 65 -0.48 -13.75 -11.39
N GLY A 66 -0.71 -13.22 -10.18
CA GLY A 66 0.31 -12.57 -9.39
C GLY A 66 1.14 -13.51 -8.51
N PRO A 67 2.16 -12.95 -7.86
CA PRO A 67 2.57 -11.55 -7.94
C PRO A 67 3.02 -11.13 -9.35
N THR A 68 2.58 -9.97 -9.80
CA THR A 68 2.85 -9.45 -11.13
C THR A 68 2.96 -7.92 -11.12
N ASP A 69 3.72 -7.34 -12.04
CA ASP A 69 3.74 -5.90 -12.27
C ASP A 69 2.65 -5.44 -13.25
N THR A 70 1.96 -6.39 -13.88
CA THR A 70 0.88 -6.15 -14.85
C THR A 70 -0.39 -6.88 -14.43
N PRO A 71 -1.17 -6.35 -13.47
CA PRO A 71 -2.41 -6.98 -13.04
C PRO A 71 -3.33 -7.23 -14.25
N CYS A 72 -3.99 -8.38 -14.28
CA CYS A 72 -4.80 -8.78 -15.43
C CYS A 72 -6.01 -7.88 -15.71
N GLY A 73 -6.50 -7.18 -14.69
CA GLY A 73 -7.63 -6.25 -14.77
C GLY A 73 -9.01 -6.91 -14.84
N VAL A 74 -9.08 -8.23 -14.96
CA VAL A 74 -10.33 -8.97 -15.18
C VAL A 74 -10.67 -9.98 -14.09
N CYS A 75 -9.70 -10.43 -13.29
CA CYS A 75 -10.00 -11.33 -12.17
C CYS A 75 -10.78 -10.60 -11.07
N PRO A 76 -11.50 -11.32 -10.19
CA PRO A 76 -12.29 -10.68 -9.14
C PRO A 76 -11.51 -9.71 -8.27
N SER A 77 -10.28 -10.04 -7.89
CA SER A 77 -9.41 -9.17 -7.10
C SER A 77 -9.05 -7.88 -7.85
N CYS A 78 -8.66 -7.98 -9.12
CA CYS A 78 -8.34 -6.81 -9.94
C CYS A 78 -9.55 -5.88 -10.14
N VAL A 79 -10.74 -6.45 -10.34
CA VAL A 79 -11.98 -5.68 -10.50
C VAL A 79 -12.34 -4.97 -9.19
N ASP A 80 -12.27 -5.65 -8.06
CA ASP A 80 -12.62 -5.07 -6.76
C ASP A 80 -11.65 -3.97 -6.32
N LEU A 81 -10.36 -4.10 -6.64
CA LEU A 81 -9.31 -3.15 -6.26
C LEU A 81 -9.08 -2.04 -7.29
N ALA A 82 -9.76 -2.07 -8.42
CA ALA A 82 -9.68 -1.00 -9.42
C ALA A 82 -10.28 0.31 -8.88
N THR A 83 -9.90 1.43 -9.48
CA THR A 83 -10.50 2.73 -9.16
C THR A 83 -12.01 2.67 -9.35
N GLY A 84 -12.75 3.00 -8.30
CA GLY A 84 -14.21 2.88 -8.28
C GLY A 84 -14.75 1.49 -7.99
N GLY A 85 -13.88 0.51 -7.76
CA GLY A 85 -14.27 -0.83 -7.36
C GLY A 85 -14.79 -0.90 -5.91
N SER A 86 -15.39 -2.02 -5.55
CA SER A 86 -16.02 -2.23 -4.24
C SER A 86 -15.01 -2.50 -3.10
N GLY A 87 -13.74 -2.70 -3.43
CA GLY A 87 -12.72 -3.15 -2.49
C GLY A 87 -12.74 -4.66 -2.26
N SER A 88 -11.72 -5.18 -1.58
CA SER A 88 -11.59 -6.60 -1.25
C SER A 88 -11.63 -6.78 0.27
N LEU A 89 -12.25 -7.87 0.74
CA LEU A 89 -12.21 -8.27 2.15
C LEU A 89 -10.78 -8.63 2.61
N ASP A 90 -9.92 -9.02 1.69
CA ASP A 90 -8.53 -9.41 1.97
C ASP A 90 -7.56 -8.24 1.90
N VAL A 91 -8.00 -7.05 1.49
CA VAL A 91 -7.22 -5.83 1.50
C VAL A 91 -7.90 -4.81 2.40
N VAL A 92 -7.33 -4.61 3.58
CA VAL A 92 -7.88 -3.73 4.62
C VAL A 92 -7.08 -2.45 4.65
N GLU A 93 -7.74 -1.32 4.39
CA GLU A 93 -7.14 0.01 4.45
C GLU A 93 -7.54 0.68 5.77
N ILE A 94 -6.56 1.09 6.56
CA ILE A 94 -6.75 1.70 7.87
C ILE A 94 -6.13 3.09 7.85
N ASP A 95 -6.92 4.10 8.22
CA ASP A 95 -6.42 5.45 8.49
C ASP A 95 -5.96 5.52 9.94
N ALA A 96 -4.65 5.55 10.16
CA ALA A 96 -4.08 5.63 11.50
C ALA A 96 -4.30 6.97 12.18
N ALA A 97 -4.73 8.01 11.48
CA ALA A 97 -5.12 9.27 12.09
C ALA A 97 -6.37 9.11 12.99
N SER A 98 -7.27 8.17 12.64
CA SER A 98 -8.48 7.88 13.41
C SER A 98 -8.45 6.53 14.13
N HIS A 99 -7.52 5.63 13.79
CA HIS A 99 -7.38 4.28 14.37
C HIS A 99 -5.92 4.04 14.79
N ASN A 100 -5.50 4.68 15.87
CA ASN A 100 -4.09 4.71 16.29
C ASN A 100 -3.83 4.11 17.68
N SER A 101 -4.85 3.61 18.36
CA SER A 101 -4.75 3.10 19.72
C SER A 101 -4.16 1.69 19.77
N VAL A 102 -3.80 1.26 20.98
CA VAL A 102 -3.35 -0.11 21.21
C VAL A 102 -4.47 -1.13 20.98
N GLU A 103 -5.72 -0.76 21.24
CA GLU A 103 -6.90 -1.59 20.95
C GLU A 103 -7.08 -1.80 19.46
N ASP A 104 -6.94 -0.76 18.66
CA ASP A 104 -6.99 -0.85 17.19
C ASP A 104 -5.90 -1.78 16.66
N ALA A 105 -4.69 -1.70 17.20
CA ALA A 105 -3.58 -2.56 16.84
C ALA A 105 -3.84 -4.03 17.23
N ARG A 106 -4.44 -4.28 18.39
CA ARG A 106 -4.82 -5.63 18.82
C ARG A 106 -5.90 -6.23 17.92
N GLU A 107 -6.90 -5.45 17.54
CA GLU A 107 -7.94 -5.86 16.60
C GLU A 107 -7.32 -6.23 15.24
N LEU A 108 -6.42 -5.42 14.72
CA LEU A 108 -5.69 -5.72 13.49
C LEU A 108 -4.91 -7.03 13.62
N ARG A 109 -4.22 -7.23 14.74
CA ARG A 109 -3.46 -8.46 15.00
C ARG A 109 -4.35 -9.69 15.02
N GLU A 110 -5.54 -9.61 15.60
CA GLU A 110 -6.52 -10.71 15.56
C GLU A 110 -6.96 -11.00 14.14
N ARG A 111 -7.29 -9.98 13.36
CA ARG A 111 -7.69 -10.12 11.96
C ARG A 111 -6.58 -10.75 11.11
N ALA A 112 -5.33 -10.44 11.39
CA ALA A 112 -4.17 -10.98 10.68
C ALA A 112 -3.95 -12.48 10.95
N SER A 113 -4.48 -13.02 12.04
CA SER A 113 -4.38 -14.46 12.36
C SER A 113 -5.25 -15.34 11.45
N PHE A 114 -6.28 -14.77 10.81
CA PHE A 114 -7.16 -15.49 9.91
C PHE A 114 -6.61 -15.53 8.50
N ALA A 115 -6.82 -16.66 7.81
CA ALA A 115 -6.45 -16.80 6.41
C ALA A 115 -7.26 -15.83 5.51
N PRO A 116 -6.75 -15.50 4.31
CA PRO A 116 -7.53 -14.73 3.34
C PRO A 116 -8.83 -15.43 2.99
N ALA A 117 -9.89 -14.64 2.76
CA ALA A 117 -11.19 -15.17 2.37
C ALA A 117 -11.19 -15.67 0.93
N ARG A 118 -10.47 -15.01 0.03
CA ARG A 118 -10.45 -15.30 -1.41
C ARG A 118 -9.05 -15.17 -2.02
N ASP A 119 -8.37 -14.07 -1.71
CA ASP A 119 -7.12 -13.69 -2.38
C ASP A 119 -5.91 -14.46 -1.84
N THR A 120 -4.75 -14.31 -2.49
CA THR A 120 -3.50 -14.97 -2.06
C THR A 120 -2.99 -14.45 -0.73
N TYR A 121 -3.03 -13.12 -0.55
CA TYR A 121 -2.52 -12.45 0.64
C TYR A 121 -3.61 -11.66 1.33
N LYS A 122 -3.50 -11.59 2.65
CA LYS A 122 -4.22 -10.62 3.49
C LYS A 122 -3.33 -9.41 3.67
N ILE A 123 -3.74 -8.27 3.11
CA ILE A 123 -2.92 -7.07 3.00
C ILE A 123 -3.52 -5.99 3.87
N PHE A 124 -2.70 -5.40 4.74
CA PHE A 124 -3.06 -4.27 5.59
C PHE A 124 -2.32 -3.03 5.11
N ILE A 125 -3.08 -2.03 4.68
CA ILE A 125 -2.56 -0.71 4.30
C ILE A 125 -2.84 0.24 5.45
N LEU A 126 -1.77 0.72 6.10
CA LEU A 126 -1.88 1.70 7.17
C LEU A 126 -1.45 3.06 6.62
N ASP A 127 -2.43 3.91 6.36
CA ASP A 127 -2.20 5.29 5.93
C ASP A 127 -1.94 6.18 7.16
N GLU A 128 -1.14 7.22 7.00
CA GLU A 128 -0.69 8.09 8.09
C GLU A 128 -0.07 7.28 9.25
N ALA A 129 0.77 6.29 8.93
CA ALA A 129 1.30 5.32 9.87
C ALA A 129 2.07 5.94 11.05
N HIS A 130 2.63 7.15 10.87
CA HIS A 130 3.30 7.89 11.96
C HIS A 130 2.36 8.29 13.10
N MET A 131 1.04 8.24 12.88
CA MET A 131 0.04 8.56 13.90
C MET A 131 -0.22 7.41 14.87
N VAL A 132 0.21 6.19 14.57
CA VAL A 132 0.09 5.06 15.49
C VAL A 132 0.94 5.32 16.72
N THR A 133 0.37 5.11 17.91
CA THR A 133 1.09 5.29 19.17
C THR A 133 2.23 4.26 19.30
N ASN A 134 3.24 4.55 20.11
CA ASN A 134 4.32 3.60 20.37
C ASN A 134 3.79 2.27 20.93
N GLN A 135 2.79 2.32 21.80
CA GLN A 135 2.12 1.13 22.34
C GLN A 135 1.39 0.35 21.23
N GLY A 136 0.74 1.05 20.30
CA GLY A 136 0.11 0.45 19.13
C GLY A 136 1.12 -0.24 18.23
N PHE A 137 2.23 0.41 17.92
CA PHE A 137 3.32 -0.20 17.16
C PHE A 137 3.89 -1.44 17.86
N ASN A 138 4.11 -1.38 19.17
CA ASN A 138 4.60 -2.53 19.94
C ASN A 138 3.63 -3.72 19.87
N ALA A 139 2.33 -3.47 19.82
CA ALA A 139 1.34 -4.53 19.66
C ALA A 139 1.41 -5.19 18.26
N LEU A 140 1.82 -4.44 17.24
CA LEU A 140 2.01 -4.93 15.87
C LEU A 140 3.40 -5.52 15.61
N LEU A 141 4.36 -5.24 16.47
CA LEU A 141 5.77 -5.53 16.22
C LEU A 141 6.02 -7.01 15.92
N LYS A 142 5.38 -7.90 16.66
CA LYS A 142 5.53 -9.35 16.46
C LYS A 142 5.06 -9.78 15.07
N LEU A 143 3.95 -9.21 14.57
CA LEU A 143 3.46 -9.49 13.22
C LEU A 143 4.40 -8.98 12.13
N VAL A 144 5.08 -7.86 12.38
CA VAL A 144 6.02 -7.29 11.41
C VAL A 144 7.37 -8.01 11.45
N GLU A 145 7.79 -8.49 12.61
CA GLU A 145 9.04 -9.26 12.77
C GLU A 145 8.91 -10.70 12.27
N GLU A 146 7.81 -11.36 12.62
CA GLU A 146 7.53 -12.76 12.30
C GLU A 146 6.13 -12.88 11.67
N PRO A 147 5.91 -12.35 10.45
CA PRO A 147 4.60 -12.35 9.85
C PRO A 147 4.18 -13.75 9.44
N PRO A 148 2.88 -14.09 9.56
CA PRO A 148 2.35 -15.26 8.87
C PRO A 148 2.59 -15.14 7.35
N PRO A 149 2.82 -16.26 6.62
CA PRO A 149 3.15 -16.20 5.20
C PRO A 149 2.11 -15.49 4.33
N HIS A 150 0.85 -15.50 4.75
CA HIS A 150 -0.27 -14.89 4.01
C HIS A 150 -0.46 -13.40 4.31
N VAL A 151 0.28 -12.81 5.26
CA VAL A 151 0.09 -11.41 5.68
C VAL A 151 1.14 -10.51 5.05
N LYS A 152 0.69 -9.37 4.51
CA LYS A 152 1.54 -8.30 4.00
C LYS A 152 1.11 -6.96 4.60
N PHE A 153 2.09 -6.12 4.94
CA PHE A 153 1.86 -4.77 5.43
C PHE A 153 2.38 -3.74 4.44
N ILE A 154 1.62 -2.67 4.24
CA ILE A 154 2.04 -1.50 3.50
C ILE A 154 1.78 -0.28 4.36
N PHE A 155 2.84 0.33 4.86
CA PHE A 155 2.77 1.55 5.66
C PHE A 155 2.98 2.76 4.76
N ALA A 156 2.13 3.76 4.87
CA ALA A 156 2.27 5.03 4.16
C ALA A 156 2.38 6.16 5.18
N THR A 157 3.35 7.05 5.01
CA THR A 157 3.59 8.15 5.94
C THR A 157 4.19 9.38 5.26
N THR A 158 3.80 10.56 5.72
CA THR A 158 4.46 11.82 5.37
C THR A 158 5.68 12.12 6.27
N GLU A 159 5.82 11.40 7.39
CA GLU A 159 6.84 11.65 8.41
C GLU A 159 7.52 10.33 8.81
N PRO A 160 8.41 9.76 7.95
CA PRO A 160 9.00 8.45 8.21
C PRO A 160 9.86 8.41 9.49
N GLU A 161 10.42 9.54 9.90
CA GLU A 161 11.21 9.66 11.13
C GLU A 161 10.39 9.44 12.40
N LYS A 162 9.07 9.61 12.34
CA LYS A 162 8.15 9.39 13.46
C LYS A 162 7.67 7.94 13.56
N VAL A 163 7.91 7.13 12.55
CA VAL A 163 7.68 5.68 12.64
C VAL A 163 8.81 5.07 13.46
N ILE A 164 8.46 4.23 14.45
CA ILE A 164 9.49 3.69 15.34
C ILE A 164 10.56 2.89 14.57
N GLY A 165 11.82 2.97 15.02
CA GLY A 165 12.97 2.41 14.32
C GLY A 165 12.89 0.90 14.11
N THR A 166 12.30 0.15 15.04
CA THR A 166 12.10 -1.29 14.93
C THR A 166 11.16 -1.67 13.78
N ILE A 167 10.12 -0.87 13.52
CA ILE A 167 9.25 -1.06 12.35
C ILE A 167 9.99 -0.68 11.08
N ARG A 168 10.65 0.49 11.04
CA ARG A 168 11.40 0.94 9.86
C ARG A 168 12.47 -0.06 9.43
N SER A 169 13.18 -0.66 10.36
CA SER A 169 14.23 -1.64 10.07
C SER A 169 13.70 -2.97 9.51
N ARG A 170 12.42 -3.26 9.70
CA ARG A 170 11.76 -4.47 9.21
C ARG A 170 10.97 -4.26 7.92
N THR A 171 10.92 -3.03 7.42
CA THR A 171 10.20 -2.68 6.21
C THR A 171 11.15 -2.39 5.05
N HIS A 172 10.68 -2.62 3.83
CA HIS A 172 11.37 -2.17 2.62
C HIS A 172 10.89 -0.76 2.30
N HIS A 173 11.80 0.23 2.37
CA HIS A 173 11.47 1.65 2.28
C HIS A 173 11.55 2.17 0.85
N TYR A 174 10.47 2.80 0.39
CA TYR A 174 10.37 3.46 -0.90
C TYR A 174 9.99 4.93 -0.69
N PRO A 175 10.94 5.88 -0.86
CA PRO A 175 10.66 7.31 -0.70
C PRO A 175 10.05 7.90 -1.98
N PHE A 176 8.85 8.47 -1.85
CA PHE A 176 8.19 9.22 -2.92
C PHE A 176 8.64 10.68 -2.90
N ARG A 177 8.55 11.36 -4.03
CA ARG A 177 8.98 12.76 -4.20
C ARG A 177 7.86 13.59 -4.78
N LEU A 178 7.95 14.90 -4.60
CA LEU A 178 7.08 15.83 -5.32
C LEU A 178 7.30 15.67 -6.82
N VAL A 179 6.20 15.65 -7.58
CA VAL A 179 6.27 15.61 -9.04
C VAL A 179 6.70 16.99 -9.54
N PRO A 180 7.78 17.10 -10.35
CA PRO A 180 8.19 18.39 -10.90
C PRO A 180 7.09 19.02 -11.76
N PRO A 181 6.87 20.36 -11.71
CA PRO A 181 5.83 21.02 -12.48
C PRO A 181 5.82 20.70 -13.98
N PRO A 182 6.97 20.63 -14.70
CA PRO A 182 6.95 20.28 -16.12
C PRO A 182 6.39 18.88 -16.41
N VAL A 183 6.67 17.91 -15.56
CA VAL A 183 6.15 16.53 -15.68
C VAL A 183 4.65 16.52 -15.49
N LEU A 184 4.15 17.26 -14.51
CA LEU A 184 2.71 17.39 -14.23
C LEU A 184 1.99 18.08 -15.38
N GLU A 185 2.56 19.16 -15.93
CA GLU A 185 2.01 19.88 -17.08
C GLU A 185 1.87 18.98 -18.30
N ASP A 186 2.91 18.21 -18.61
CA ASP A 186 2.89 17.28 -19.75
C ASP A 186 1.79 16.22 -19.59
N TYR A 187 1.60 15.72 -18.39
CA TYR A 187 0.53 14.77 -18.08
C TYR A 187 -0.86 15.40 -18.26
N LEU A 188 -1.06 16.64 -17.80
CA LEU A 188 -2.35 17.33 -17.88
C LEU A 188 -2.73 17.73 -19.33
N ARG A 189 -1.77 17.74 -20.25
CA ARG A 189 -2.01 18.04 -21.68
C ARG A 189 -2.41 16.82 -22.51
N GLN A 190 -2.29 15.62 -21.96
CA GLN A 190 -2.73 14.37 -22.59
C GLN A 190 -4.22 14.13 -22.41
#